data_d455a38a465993046979181ad3f49ba2
#
_entry.id   d455a38a465993046979181ad3f49ba2
#
_cell.length_a   1.000
_cell.length_b   1.000
_cell.length_c   1.000
_cell.angle_alpha   90.00
_cell.angle_beta   90.00
_cell.angle_gamma   90.00
#
_symmetry.space_group_name_H-M   'P 1'
#
loop_
_entity.id
_entity.type
_entity.pdbx_description
1 polymer ?
#
loop_
_entity_poly.entity_id
_entity_poly.type
_entity_poly.pdbx_seq_one_letter_code
_entity_poly.pdbx_strand_id
1 'polypeptide(L)'
;MDKRLVAILVVCGVVALILILPKESLQKELPSAAVHSDSATASGGVAIPARPEAIAFAPLEFTPPNAANFRRVLSDTTVVYLAPSHEFPLVNLSVTFKGGSSLDPADMPGLASMTAKMIREGGTDKVAAAAFDETLDFLATEVAVTASDAFTTATMNCLAANFDESLALFLGMLRAPAFDPQRLETNRASVIEGLKQRNDDAASILSREWKRLLYGADHFEAGEPTGATVAAISKDRLAKMHRQIVHPGNMIISVSGDFEEKEMLAKLEKALSGWERGAEVADPVAPTAVLKPGLYHVPKDIPQGKVVMGMRSIARDDPDAIPLMLLNDILGGGGFTSRLMQQVRSNEGLAYSVRSSLMPKVYYPGDFRAGFESKNPTVALATKIVLDQIRDMRDKLVTVEELETAKQSLIETFPRQFESKPQLLRVFVADEWTKRPKDFWTTFRDKVKAVTREDIQRVARQHLDPEKMAILVVGDWSAIAPGDSGKRANMNEFFGGNVQHLPLRDPLTLDPLPEKKSPSGP
;
A
#
# COMPACT_ATOMS: atom_id res chain seq x y z
N MET A 1 33.34 27.52 12.90
CA MET A 1 33.39 26.15 12.38
C MET A 1 32.21 25.38 12.98
N ASP A 2 31.33 24.93 12.14
CA ASP A 2 30.04 24.30 12.52
C ASP A 2 30.32 22.96 13.23
N LYS A 3 29.69 22.75 14.38
CA LYS A 3 29.83 21.50 15.19
C LYS A 3 29.45 20.24 14.40
N ARG A 4 28.66 20.38 13.32
CA ARG A 4 28.28 19.29 12.42
C ARG A 4 29.42 18.84 11.50
N LEU A 5 30.31 19.77 11.12
CA LEU A 5 31.47 19.43 10.30
C LEU A 5 32.54 18.66 11.09
N VAL A 6 32.65 18.95 12.39
CA VAL A 6 33.59 18.25 13.30
C VAL A 6 33.14 16.81 13.55
N ALA A 7 31.83 16.55 13.64
CA ALA A 7 31.30 15.20 13.83
C ALA A 7 31.51 14.30 12.59
N ILE A 8 31.40 14.87 11.38
CA ILE A 8 31.62 14.12 10.13
C ILE A 8 33.12 13.81 9.96
N LEU A 9 34.01 14.71 10.35
CA LEU A 9 35.45 14.47 10.29
C LEU A 9 35.92 13.41 11.29
N VAL A 10 35.30 13.31 12.48
CA VAL A 10 35.62 12.28 13.47
C VAL A 10 35.17 10.88 13.01
N VAL A 11 33.99 10.77 12.38
CA VAL A 11 33.48 9.49 11.86
C VAL A 11 34.32 9.01 10.66
N CYS A 12 34.72 9.91 9.76
CA CYS A 12 35.59 9.55 8.63
C CYS A 12 37.02 9.22 9.10
N GLY A 13 37.52 9.85 10.17
CA GLY A 13 38.85 9.56 10.73
C GLY A 13 38.94 8.17 11.39
N VAL A 14 37.89 7.71 12.05
CA VAL A 14 37.83 6.37 12.67
C VAL A 14 37.73 5.26 11.62
N VAL A 15 37.00 5.48 10.55
CA VAL A 15 36.88 4.50 9.43
C VAL A 15 38.21 4.41 8.65
N ALA A 16 38.91 5.54 8.46
CA ALA A 16 40.23 5.54 7.81
C ALA A 16 41.32 4.86 8.67
N LEU A 17 41.22 4.94 10.01
CA LEU A 17 42.20 4.32 10.91
C LEU A 17 42.04 2.79 10.95
N ILE A 18 40.84 2.25 10.76
CA ILE A 18 40.57 0.81 10.71
C ILE A 18 41.08 0.17 9.38
N LEU A 19 41.18 0.97 8.30
CA LEU A 19 41.66 0.50 7.00
C LEU A 19 43.20 0.52 6.82
N ILE A 20 43.95 1.15 7.75
CA ILE A 20 45.41 1.33 7.67
C ILE A 20 46.17 0.38 8.62
N LEU A 21 45.48 -0.40 9.46
CA LEU A 21 46.15 -1.38 10.31
C LEU A 21 46.58 -2.61 9.50
N PRO A 22 47.87 -3.01 9.51
CA PRO A 22 48.33 -4.19 8.79
C PRO A 22 47.70 -5.47 9.39
N LYS A 23 47.27 -6.37 8.49
CA LYS A 23 46.60 -7.64 8.81
C LYS A 23 47.38 -8.58 9.76
N GLU A 24 48.63 -8.30 10.04
CA GLU A 24 49.49 -9.16 10.85
C GLU A 24 49.35 -8.98 12.37
N SER A 25 48.67 -7.97 12.87
CA SER A 25 48.55 -7.74 14.31
C SER A 25 47.30 -8.35 14.97
N LEU A 26 46.48 -9.08 14.24
CA LEU A 26 45.24 -9.73 14.71
C LEU A 26 45.35 -11.22 15.01
N GLN A 27 46.55 -11.82 14.84
CA GLN A 27 46.84 -13.18 15.31
C GLN A 27 47.50 -13.18 16.69
N LYS A 28 46.87 -12.59 17.70
CA LYS A 28 47.15 -12.97 19.09
C LYS A 28 46.20 -14.08 19.48
N GLU A 29 46.76 -15.27 19.68
CA GLU A 29 46.13 -16.49 20.14
C GLU A 29 45.17 -16.19 21.32
N LEU A 30 43.90 -16.50 21.12
CA LEU A 30 42.96 -16.70 22.20
C LEU A 30 43.43 -17.94 22.98
N PRO A 31 43.53 -17.92 24.31
CA PRO A 31 43.88 -19.10 25.05
C PRO A 31 42.89 -20.22 24.79
N SER A 32 43.40 -21.37 24.38
CA SER A 32 42.64 -22.61 24.25
C SER A 32 41.97 -22.90 25.59
N ALA A 33 40.66 -22.69 25.65
CA ALA A 33 39.86 -23.20 26.76
C ALA A 33 39.82 -24.71 26.63
N ALA A 34 40.45 -25.38 27.55
CA ALA A 34 40.38 -26.84 27.70
C ALA A 34 38.89 -27.22 27.80
N VAL A 35 38.42 -28.00 26.82
CA VAL A 35 37.10 -28.61 26.86
C VAL A 35 37.15 -29.66 27.97
N HIS A 36 36.66 -29.32 29.15
CA HIS A 36 36.30 -30.30 30.15
C HIS A 36 35.05 -31.03 29.61
N SER A 37 35.27 -32.27 29.25
CA SER A 37 34.21 -33.25 28.98
C SER A 37 33.55 -33.64 30.31
N ASP A 38 32.67 -32.80 30.83
CA ASP A 38 31.70 -33.22 31.81
C ASP A 38 30.54 -33.87 31.08
N SER A 39 30.38 -35.16 31.32
CA SER A 39 29.22 -35.94 30.91
C SER A 39 27.96 -35.40 31.60
N ALA A 40 27.37 -34.35 31.04
CA ALA A 40 26.01 -33.94 31.36
C ALA A 40 25.06 -34.93 30.71
N THR A 41 24.33 -35.64 31.54
CA THR A 41 23.18 -36.48 31.20
C THR A 41 22.28 -35.75 30.21
N ALA A 42 22.13 -36.30 29.01
CA ALA A 42 21.31 -35.81 27.93
C ALA A 42 19.85 -35.70 28.39
N SER A 43 19.40 -34.51 28.72
CA SER A 43 18.00 -34.14 28.57
C SER A 43 17.68 -34.17 27.09
N GLY A 44 16.68 -34.98 26.66
CA GLY A 44 16.37 -35.30 25.28
C GLY A 44 16.30 -34.08 24.35
N GLY A 45 17.45 -33.72 23.78
CA GLY A 45 17.54 -32.71 22.76
C GLY A 45 16.93 -33.25 21.47
N VAL A 46 15.88 -32.59 20.99
CA VAL A 46 15.35 -32.85 19.65
C VAL A 46 16.49 -32.64 18.65
N ALA A 47 16.88 -33.69 17.95
CA ALA A 47 17.94 -33.61 16.95
C ALA A 47 17.52 -32.58 15.87
N ILE A 48 18.33 -31.54 15.69
CA ILE A 48 18.10 -30.56 14.64
C ILE A 48 18.26 -31.30 13.29
N PRO A 49 17.22 -31.32 12.44
CA PRO A 49 17.29 -31.95 11.14
C PRO A 49 18.42 -31.36 10.28
N ALA A 50 19.07 -32.20 9.47
CA ALA A 50 20.16 -31.79 8.58
C ALA A 50 19.71 -30.86 7.46
N ARG A 51 18.40 -30.79 7.19
CA ARG A 51 17.78 -29.90 6.17
C ARG A 51 16.54 -29.25 6.73
N PRO A 52 16.29 -27.97 6.36
CA PRO A 52 15.09 -27.22 6.81
C PRO A 52 13.78 -27.94 6.48
N GLU A 53 13.70 -28.63 5.34
CA GLU A 53 12.50 -29.36 4.87
C GLU A 53 12.10 -30.52 5.79
N ALA A 54 13.04 -31.01 6.59
CA ALA A 54 12.79 -32.09 7.55
C ALA A 54 12.29 -31.57 8.91
N ILE A 55 12.16 -30.25 9.10
CA ILE A 55 11.64 -29.67 10.33
C ILE A 55 10.11 -29.84 10.34
N ALA A 56 9.61 -30.65 11.26
CA ALA A 56 8.18 -30.78 11.47
C ALA A 56 7.68 -29.64 12.36
N PHE A 57 6.75 -28.86 11.86
CA PHE A 57 6.03 -27.84 12.63
C PHE A 57 4.70 -28.40 13.13
N ALA A 58 4.32 -28.06 14.35
CA ALA A 58 2.97 -28.34 14.82
C ALA A 58 1.95 -27.60 13.94
N PRO A 59 0.76 -28.18 13.72
CA PRO A 59 -0.30 -27.48 13.00
C PRO A 59 -0.58 -26.13 13.63
N LEU A 60 -0.80 -25.11 12.80
CA LEU A 60 -1.14 -23.78 13.29
C LEU A 60 -2.50 -23.78 13.99
N GLU A 61 -2.49 -23.68 15.32
CA GLU A 61 -3.68 -23.45 16.12
C GLU A 61 -3.87 -21.95 16.33
N PHE A 62 -4.82 -21.36 15.63
CA PHE A 62 -5.13 -19.95 15.74
C PHE A 62 -6.64 -19.73 15.60
N THR A 63 -7.22 -19.03 16.56
CA THR A 63 -8.62 -18.58 16.52
C THR A 63 -8.65 -17.07 16.30
N PRO A 64 -9.26 -16.59 15.21
CA PRO A 64 -9.36 -15.15 14.96
C PRO A 64 -10.09 -14.46 16.13
N PRO A 65 -9.56 -13.33 16.62
CA PRO A 65 -10.23 -12.56 17.66
C PRO A 65 -11.61 -12.10 17.22
N ASN A 66 -12.57 -12.11 18.17
CA ASN A 66 -13.93 -11.65 17.91
C ASN A 66 -14.03 -10.14 18.12
N ALA A 67 -14.42 -9.39 17.09
CA ALA A 67 -14.59 -7.94 17.13
C ALA A 67 -15.54 -7.46 18.24
N ALA A 68 -16.56 -8.26 18.59
CA ALA A 68 -17.52 -7.92 19.65
C ALA A 68 -16.87 -7.74 21.02
N ASN A 69 -15.75 -8.43 21.30
CA ASN A 69 -15.04 -8.30 22.57
C ASN A 69 -14.39 -6.92 22.76
N PHE A 70 -14.09 -6.24 21.66
CA PHE A 70 -13.39 -4.94 21.63
C PHE A 70 -14.33 -3.77 21.34
N ARG A 71 -15.51 -4.04 20.80
CA ARG A 71 -16.48 -3.04 20.34
C ARG A 71 -17.31 -2.47 21.48
N ARG A 72 -17.36 -1.14 21.57
CA ARG A 72 -18.24 -0.37 22.48
C ARG A 72 -18.97 0.69 21.68
N VAL A 73 -20.01 1.25 22.27
CA VAL A 73 -20.78 2.34 21.67
C VAL A 73 -20.96 3.42 22.72
N LEU A 74 -20.58 4.64 22.42
CA LEU A 74 -20.76 5.79 23.29
C LEU A 74 -22.23 6.25 23.29
N SER A 75 -22.58 7.12 24.22
CA SER A 75 -23.93 7.65 24.37
C SER A 75 -24.45 8.40 23.14
N ASP A 76 -23.54 9.00 22.36
CA ASP A 76 -23.84 9.67 21.09
C ASP A 76 -23.89 8.72 19.89
N THR A 77 -23.87 7.41 20.10
CA THR A 77 -23.82 6.34 19.09
C THR A 77 -22.49 6.16 18.34
N THR A 78 -21.43 6.87 18.73
CA THR A 78 -20.10 6.68 18.13
C THR A 78 -19.55 5.29 18.51
N VAL A 79 -19.08 4.55 17.50
CA VAL A 79 -18.44 3.23 17.69
C VAL A 79 -17.00 3.41 18.13
N VAL A 80 -16.62 2.67 19.17
CA VAL A 80 -15.25 2.66 19.71
C VAL A 80 -14.78 1.22 19.84
N TYR A 81 -13.57 0.95 19.38
CA TYR A 81 -12.86 -0.30 19.59
C TYR A 81 -11.75 -0.11 20.61
N LEU A 82 -11.73 -0.91 21.68
CA LEU A 82 -10.75 -0.79 22.77
C LEU A 82 -9.98 -2.09 22.95
N ALA A 83 -8.65 -1.98 23.03
CA ALA A 83 -7.74 -3.09 23.31
C ALA A 83 -6.68 -2.68 24.34
N PRO A 84 -7.04 -2.69 25.66
CA PRO A 84 -6.08 -2.34 26.72
C PRO A 84 -4.90 -3.33 26.75
N SER A 85 -3.73 -2.83 27.07
CA SER A 85 -2.48 -3.58 27.24
C SER A 85 -1.49 -2.78 28.06
N HIS A 86 -1.03 -3.33 29.18
CA HIS A 86 -0.09 -2.70 30.12
C HIS A 86 1.37 -3.14 29.86
N GLU A 87 1.66 -3.64 28.66
CA GLU A 87 3.00 -4.11 28.31
C GLU A 87 3.99 -2.93 28.14
N PHE A 88 3.52 -1.84 27.56
CA PHE A 88 4.28 -0.60 27.37
C PHE A 88 3.44 0.60 27.82
N PRO A 89 4.02 1.65 28.43
CA PRO A 89 3.31 2.83 28.88
C PRO A 89 2.95 3.77 27.72
N LEU A 90 2.35 3.22 26.67
CA LEU A 90 1.99 3.91 25.42
C LEU A 90 0.51 3.75 25.12
N VAL A 91 -0.09 4.79 24.58
CA VAL A 91 -1.46 4.75 24.05
C VAL A 91 -1.45 5.11 22.57
N ASN A 92 -2.05 4.25 21.75
CA ASN A 92 -2.32 4.50 20.35
C ASN A 92 -3.81 4.76 20.17
N LEU A 93 -4.17 5.93 19.65
CA LEU A 93 -5.52 6.30 19.30
C LEU A 93 -5.60 6.55 17.79
N SER A 94 -6.62 5.99 17.14
CA SER A 94 -6.90 6.25 15.73
C SER A 94 -8.38 6.59 15.56
N VAL A 95 -8.66 7.61 14.78
CA VAL A 95 -10.02 7.98 14.35
C VAL A 95 -10.07 7.83 12.83
N THR A 96 -10.96 6.97 12.36
CA THR A 96 -11.19 6.73 10.94
C THR A 96 -12.52 7.34 10.53
N PHE A 97 -12.47 8.24 9.58
CA PHE A 97 -13.63 8.88 8.95
C PHE A 97 -13.82 8.29 7.56
N LYS A 98 -15.07 8.08 7.13
CA LYS A 98 -15.41 7.77 5.75
C LYS A 98 -15.28 9.03 4.91
N GLY A 99 -14.70 8.89 3.71
CA GLY A 99 -14.41 10.00 2.82
C GLY A 99 -12.92 10.31 2.72
N GLY A 100 -12.50 10.59 1.51
CA GLY A 100 -11.13 10.88 1.11
C GLY A 100 -11.14 11.47 -0.29
N SER A 101 -10.22 11.08 -1.19
CA SER A 101 -10.16 11.61 -2.56
C SER A 101 -11.40 11.31 -3.40
N SER A 102 -12.22 10.32 -3.01
CA SER A 102 -13.55 10.08 -3.63
C SER A 102 -14.52 11.25 -3.48
N LEU A 103 -14.26 12.17 -2.56
CA LEU A 103 -15.04 13.38 -2.33
C LEU A 103 -14.42 14.63 -2.97
N ASP A 104 -13.25 14.50 -3.59
CA ASP A 104 -12.64 15.61 -4.31
C ASP A 104 -13.56 16.08 -5.43
N PRO A 105 -13.85 17.38 -5.56
CA PRO A 105 -14.51 17.89 -6.74
C PRO A 105 -13.69 17.56 -8.00
N ALA A 106 -14.36 17.25 -9.10
CA ALA A 106 -13.70 16.89 -10.35
C ALA A 106 -12.70 17.96 -10.85
N ASP A 107 -12.97 19.22 -10.52
CA ASP A 107 -12.11 20.37 -10.83
C ASP A 107 -11.01 20.61 -9.79
N MET A 108 -10.93 19.81 -8.72
CA MET A 108 -9.98 20.03 -7.63
C MET A 108 -9.44 18.73 -7.02
N PRO A 109 -8.84 17.83 -7.83
CA PRO A 109 -8.15 16.65 -7.30
C PRO A 109 -7.04 17.05 -6.32
N GLY A 110 -6.91 16.29 -5.22
CA GLY A 110 -5.93 16.52 -4.17
C GLY A 110 -6.44 17.37 -3.01
N LEU A 111 -7.70 17.86 -3.05
CA LEU A 111 -8.28 18.65 -1.97
C LEU A 111 -8.34 17.86 -0.65
N ALA A 112 -8.78 16.59 -0.66
CA ALA A 112 -8.84 15.76 0.54
C ALA A 112 -7.46 15.53 1.16
N SER A 113 -6.46 15.26 0.34
CA SER A 113 -5.07 15.09 0.80
C SER A 113 -4.51 16.37 1.40
N MET A 114 -4.74 17.52 0.77
CA MET A 114 -4.32 18.81 1.32
C MET A 114 -5.10 19.14 2.60
N THR A 115 -6.39 18.82 2.68
CA THR A 115 -7.21 19.01 3.89
C THR A 115 -6.64 18.19 5.06
N ALA A 116 -6.35 16.91 4.85
CA ALA A 116 -5.75 16.04 5.86
C ALA A 116 -4.40 16.60 6.36
N LYS A 117 -3.54 17.02 5.43
CA LYS A 117 -2.26 17.64 5.75
C LYS A 117 -2.43 18.93 6.55
N MET A 118 -3.35 19.79 6.15
CA MET A 118 -3.58 21.08 6.80
C MET A 118 -4.32 20.95 8.14
N ILE A 119 -5.10 19.89 8.38
CA ILE A 119 -5.62 19.56 9.71
C ILE A 119 -4.44 19.33 10.67
N ARG A 120 -3.41 18.55 10.25
CA ARG A 120 -2.26 18.24 11.09
C ARG A 120 -1.32 19.45 11.27
N GLU A 121 -1.07 20.22 10.22
CA GLU A 121 0.01 21.21 10.18
C GLU A 121 -0.46 22.65 10.35
N GLY A 122 -1.77 22.89 10.25
CA GLY A 122 -2.33 24.24 10.21
C GLY A 122 -2.64 24.85 11.57
N GLY A 123 -2.31 24.20 12.69
CA GLY A 123 -2.69 24.64 14.02
C GLY A 123 -4.18 24.53 14.31
N THR A 124 -4.63 25.08 15.44
CA THR A 124 -6.04 25.09 15.85
C THR A 124 -6.53 26.52 16.04
N ASP A 125 -7.82 26.69 16.27
CA ASP A 125 -8.40 28.00 16.65
C ASP A 125 -7.81 28.61 17.93
N LYS A 126 -7.18 27.77 18.79
CA LYS A 126 -6.62 28.17 20.09
C LYS A 126 -5.11 28.14 20.14
N VAL A 127 -4.46 27.33 19.29
CA VAL A 127 -3.02 27.08 19.34
C VAL A 127 -2.43 27.29 17.94
N ALA A 128 -1.53 28.25 17.80
CA ALA A 128 -0.84 28.50 16.54
C ALA A 128 -0.01 27.29 16.11
N ALA A 129 0.18 27.10 14.80
CA ALA A 129 0.81 25.91 14.22
C ALA A 129 2.19 25.58 14.81
N ALA A 130 3.05 26.58 15.00
CA ALA A 130 4.38 26.35 15.59
C ALA A 130 4.30 25.90 17.06
N ALA A 131 3.47 26.56 17.88
CA ALA A 131 3.28 26.19 19.28
C ALA A 131 2.62 24.80 19.41
N PHE A 132 1.74 24.45 18.46
CA PHE A 132 1.15 23.11 18.41
C PHE A 132 2.22 22.03 18.18
N ASP A 133 3.12 22.22 17.21
CA ASP A 133 4.23 21.32 16.95
C ASP A 133 5.17 21.21 18.16
N GLU A 134 5.58 22.35 18.76
CA GLU A 134 6.44 22.39 19.96
C GLU A 134 5.80 21.66 21.16
N THR A 135 4.48 21.79 21.34
CA THR A 135 3.79 21.12 22.45
C THR A 135 3.72 19.61 22.22
N LEU A 136 3.47 19.16 21.00
CA LEU A 136 3.50 17.72 20.67
C LEU A 136 4.89 17.13 20.90
N ASP A 137 5.95 17.83 20.49
CA ASP A 137 7.34 17.40 20.70
C ASP A 137 7.67 17.32 22.21
N PHE A 138 7.25 18.31 23.00
CA PHE A 138 7.43 18.30 24.45
C PHE A 138 6.72 17.13 25.13
N LEU A 139 5.52 16.77 24.67
CA LEU A 139 4.73 15.66 25.18
C LEU A 139 5.18 14.30 24.63
N ALA A 140 6.19 14.25 23.76
CA ALA A 140 6.57 13.06 23.00
C ALA A 140 5.35 12.40 22.32
N THR A 141 4.52 13.21 21.69
CA THR A 141 3.27 12.81 21.06
C THR A 141 3.38 12.90 19.54
N GLU A 142 3.19 11.78 18.87
CA GLU A 142 3.16 11.72 17.42
C GLU A 142 1.72 11.79 16.92
N VAL A 143 1.43 12.69 15.99
CA VAL A 143 0.11 12.84 15.36
C VAL A 143 0.26 12.86 13.85
N ALA A 144 -0.58 12.12 13.17
CA ALA A 144 -0.68 12.14 11.71
C ALA A 144 -2.14 12.17 11.25
N VAL A 145 -2.39 12.82 10.11
CA VAL A 145 -3.69 12.79 9.42
C VAL A 145 -3.44 12.49 7.95
N THR A 146 -4.08 11.47 7.43
CA THR A 146 -3.92 11.00 6.05
C THR A 146 -5.28 10.78 5.39
N ALA A 147 -5.40 11.10 4.11
CA ALA A 147 -6.56 10.77 3.30
C ALA A 147 -6.18 9.72 2.24
N SER A 148 -6.97 8.66 2.15
CA SER A 148 -6.95 7.68 1.07
C SER A 148 -8.11 7.92 0.11
N ASP A 149 -8.40 6.94 -0.75
CA ASP A 149 -9.53 7.06 -1.69
C ASP A 149 -10.87 7.20 -0.96
N ALA A 150 -11.13 6.33 0.03
CA ALA A 150 -12.42 6.20 0.69
C ALA A 150 -12.44 6.64 2.16
N PHE A 151 -11.27 6.86 2.78
CA PHE A 151 -11.16 7.13 4.21
C PHE A 151 -10.14 8.22 4.51
N THR A 152 -10.43 9.01 5.53
CA THR A 152 -9.47 9.89 6.20
C THR A 152 -9.20 9.31 7.59
N THR A 153 -7.93 9.15 7.95
CA THR A 153 -7.51 8.57 9.23
C THR A 153 -6.62 9.55 9.96
N ALA A 154 -6.97 9.84 11.20
CA ALA A 154 -6.15 10.59 12.14
C ALA A 154 -5.62 9.63 13.21
N THR A 155 -4.32 9.68 13.49
CA THR A 155 -3.65 8.82 14.47
C THR A 155 -2.90 9.66 15.50
N MET A 156 -2.85 9.17 16.72
CA MET A 156 -2.06 9.71 17.82
C MET A 156 -1.37 8.56 18.54
N ASN A 157 -0.07 8.71 18.79
CA ASN A 157 0.71 7.86 19.70
C ASN A 157 1.33 8.74 20.77
N CYS A 158 1.18 8.39 22.04
CA CYS A 158 1.72 9.15 23.15
C CYS A 158 2.03 8.26 24.35
N LEU A 159 2.79 8.82 25.31
CA LEU A 159 2.93 8.21 26.64
C LEU A 159 1.58 8.23 27.38
N ALA A 160 1.26 7.16 28.11
CA ALA A 160 0.04 7.08 28.91
C ALA A 160 -0.09 8.23 29.93
N ALA A 161 1.04 8.66 30.50
CA ALA A 161 1.10 9.80 31.44
C ALA A 161 0.69 11.14 30.80
N ASN A 162 0.90 11.30 29.48
CA ASN A 162 0.60 12.54 28.74
C ASN A 162 -0.72 12.46 27.96
N PHE A 163 -1.49 11.36 28.13
CA PHE A 163 -2.65 11.07 27.29
C PHE A 163 -3.71 12.18 27.32
N ASP A 164 -4.04 12.72 28.49
CA ASP A 164 -5.14 13.70 28.60
C ASP A 164 -4.82 15.01 27.85
N GLU A 165 -3.58 15.48 27.97
CA GLU A 165 -3.12 16.69 27.28
C GLU A 165 -2.99 16.44 25.76
N SER A 166 -2.41 15.30 25.38
CA SER A 166 -2.30 14.87 23.99
C SER A 166 -3.68 14.70 23.32
N LEU A 167 -4.64 14.10 24.03
CA LEU A 167 -6.02 13.94 23.56
C LEU A 167 -6.70 15.29 23.33
N ALA A 168 -6.49 16.24 24.24
CA ALA A 168 -7.09 17.59 24.11
C ALA A 168 -6.53 18.31 22.87
N LEU A 169 -5.24 18.22 22.60
CA LEU A 169 -4.60 18.77 21.39
C LEU A 169 -5.11 18.06 20.13
N PHE A 170 -5.11 16.75 20.14
CA PHE A 170 -5.53 15.93 19.01
C PHE A 170 -7.00 16.19 18.60
N LEU A 171 -7.90 16.21 19.57
CA LEU A 171 -9.31 16.51 19.29
C LEU A 171 -9.54 17.99 18.97
N GLY A 172 -8.78 18.90 19.56
CA GLY A 172 -8.76 20.32 19.20
C GLY A 172 -8.41 20.51 17.73
N MET A 173 -7.37 19.84 17.26
CA MET A 173 -6.94 19.82 15.87
C MET A 173 -8.03 19.25 14.92
N LEU A 174 -8.66 18.15 15.31
CA LEU A 174 -9.73 17.54 14.51
C LEU A 174 -11.01 18.40 14.49
N ARG A 175 -11.35 19.05 15.61
CA ARG A 175 -12.61 19.77 15.76
C ARG A 175 -12.58 21.18 15.15
N ALA A 176 -11.45 21.87 15.31
CA ALA A 176 -11.33 23.28 14.95
C ALA A 176 -9.93 23.61 14.38
N PRO A 177 -9.55 23.01 13.23
CA PRO A 177 -8.27 23.34 12.58
C PRO A 177 -8.30 24.79 12.09
N ALA A 178 -7.21 25.52 12.33
CA ALA A 178 -7.10 26.93 11.93
C ALA A 178 -6.82 27.09 10.43
N PHE A 179 -6.24 26.07 9.78
CA PHE A 179 -5.78 26.15 8.40
C PHE A 179 -4.88 27.37 8.16
N ASP A 180 -3.79 27.47 8.92
CA ASP A 180 -2.87 28.59 8.86
C ASP A 180 -2.47 28.94 7.43
N PRO A 181 -2.64 30.22 6.98
CA PRO A 181 -2.37 30.58 5.59
C PRO A 181 -0.91 30.41 5.17
N GLN A 182 0.04 30.64 6.06
CA GLN A 182 1.46 30.52 5.76
C GLN A 182 1.84 29.05 5.58
N ARG A 183 1.33 28.16 6.44
CA ARG A 183 1.49 26.71 6.29
C ARG A 183 0.84 26.21 4.99
N LEU A 184 -0.32 26.74 4.62
CA LEU A 184 -0.98 26.38 3.36
C LEU A 184 -0.12 26.77 2.15
N GLU A 185 0.48 27.96 2.12
CA GLU A 185 1.37 28.37 1.03
C GLU A 185 2.63 27.48 0.96
N THR A 186 3.23 27.16 2.10
CA THR A 186 4.37 26.25 2.17
C THR A 186 4.01 24.87 1.62
N ASN A 187 2.83 24.36 1.98
CA ASN A 187 2.37 23.05 1.53
C ASN A 187 2.02 23.04 0.03
N ARG A 188 1.40 24.11 -0.49
CA ARG A 188 1.19 24.27 -1.94
C ARG A 188 2.51 24.25 -2.70
N ALA A 189 3.48 25.04 -2.26
CA ALA A 189 4.80 25.10 -2.88
C ALA A 189 5.49 23.73 -2.90
N SER A 190 5.43 23.01 -1.77
CA SER A 190 5.98 21.65 -1.65
C SER A 190 5.29 20.66 -2.60
N VAL A 191 3.96 20.70 -2.69
CA VAL A 191 3.21 19.83 -3.62
C VAL A 191 3.55 20.16 -5.06
N ILE A 192 3.57 21.44 -5.45
CA ILE A 192 3.90 21.88 -6.82
C ILE A 192 5.33 21.44 -7.19
N GLU A 193 6.29 21.52 -6.27
CA GLU A 193 7.65 21.04 -6.51
C GLU A 193 7.67 19.53 -6.74
N GLY A 194 6.93 18.76 -5.94
CA GLY A 194 6.76 17.32 -6.18
C GLY A 194 6.10 17.00 -7.53
N LEU A 195 5.12 17.84 -7.96
CA LEU A 195 4.49 17.65 -9.27
C LEU A 195 5.48 17.80 -10.43
N LYS A 196 6.44 18.72 -10.35
CA LYS A 196 7.46 18.91 -11.41
C LYS A 196 8.28 17.65 -11.67
N GLN A 197 8.48 16.82 -10.63
CA GLN A 197 9.28 15.60 -10.69
C GLN A 197 8.48 14.35 -11.08
N ARG A 198 7.15 14.45 -11.28
CA ARG A 198 6.27 13.27 -11.49
C ARG A 198 6.59 12.46 -12.77
N ASN A 199 7.33 13.03 -13.70
CA ASN A 199 7.77 12.34 -14.91
C ASN A 199 9.20 11.79 -14.82
N ASP A 200 9.92 12.01 -13.73
CA ASP A 200 11.29 11.53 -13.58
C ASP A 200 11.32 10.00 -13.46
N ASP A 201 10.37 9.44 -12.70
CA ASP A 201 10.20 8.00 -12.57
C ASP A 201 9.17 7.43 -13.55
N ALA A 202 9.60 6.45 -14.34
CA ALA A 202 8.75 5.78 -15.31
C ALA A 202 7.65 4.92 -14.67
N ALA A 203 7.83 4.44 -13.42
CA ALA A 203 6.77 3.72 -12.72
C ALA A 203 5.62 4.65 -12.33
N SER A 204 5.91 5.89 -11.99
CA SER A 204 4.89 6.93 -11.72
C SER A 204 4.08 7.26 -12.97
N ILE A 205 4.73 7.35 -14.13
CA ILE A 205 4.04 7.51 -15.43
C ILE A 205 3.15 6.30 -15.71
N LEU A 206 3.71 5.09 -15.57
CA LEU A 206 2.99 3.84 -15.79
C LEU A 206 1.73 3.74 -14.91
N SER A 207 1.87 4.02 -13.61
CA SER A 207 0.76 3.96 -12.65
C SER A 207 -0.35 4.95 -12.97
N ARG A 208 0.00 6.19 -13.33
CA ARG A 208 -0.95 7.23 -13.69
C ARG A 208 -1.74 6.88 -14.95
N GLU A 209 -1.05 6.52 -16.03
CA GLU A 209 -1.73 6.19 -17.28
C GLU A 209 -2.51 4.86 -17.17
N TRP A 210 -2.05 3.91 -16.35
CA TRP A 210 -2.80 2.70 -16.03
C TRP A 210 -4.14 3.01 -15.35
N LYS A 211 -4.14 3.87 -14.33
CA LYS A 211 -5.37 4.30 -13.66
C LYS A 211 -6.33 5.01 -14.63
N ARG A 212 -5.80 5.84 -15.52
CA ARG A 212 -6.62 6.52 -16.56
C ARG A 212 -7.25 5.53 -17.55
N LEU A 213 -6.52 4.51 -17.97
CA LEU A 213 -7.05 3.44 -18.81
C LEU A 213 -8.11 2.63 -18.07
N LEU A 214 -7.85 2.30 -16.81
CA LEU A 214 -8.68 1.42 -16.02
C LEU A 214 -9.98 2.09 -15.56
N TYR A 215 -9.91 3.31 -15.04
CA TYR A 215 -11.02 3.99 -14.38
C TYR A 215 -11.63 5.14 -15.21
N GLY A 216 -10.94 5.59 -16.25
CA GLY A 216 -11.30 6.81 -16.99
C GLY A 216 -10.71 8.07 -16.34
N ALA A 217 -10.49 9.09 -17.16
CA ALA A 217 -9.82 10.32 -16.72
C ALA A 217 -10.62 11.11 -15.67
N ASP A 218 -11.94 10.99 -15.71
CA ASP A 218 -12.86 11.77 -14.87
C ASP A 218 -13.17 11.10 -13.52
N HIS A 219 -12.71 9.87 -13.31
CA HIS A 219 -12.92 9.16 -12.07
C HIS A 219 -11.85 9.54 -11.03
N PHE A 220 -12.24 9.68 -9.75
CA PHE A 220 -11.33 10.09 -8.67
C PHE A 220 -10.09 9.20 -8.54
N GLU A 221 -10.18 7.89 -8.85
CA GLU A 221 -9.03 6.96 -8.86
C GLU A 221 -7.93 7.39 -9.86
N ALA A 222 -8.31 8.06 -10.94
CA ALA A 222 -7.41 8.60 -11.95
C ALA A 222 -7.19 10.11 -11.81
N GLY A 223 -7.89 10.74 -10.86
CA GLY A 223 -7.75 12.15 -10.55
C GLY A 223 -6.36 12.47 -10.02
N GLU A 224 -5.68 13.39 -10.67
CA GLU A 224 -4.33 13.81 -10.29
C GLU A 224 -4.31 15.33 -10.12
N PRO A 225 -3.70 15.87 -9.06
CA PRO A 225 -3.58 17.30 -8.88
C PRO A 225 -2.71 17.94 -9.98
N THR A 226 -3.03 19.15 -10.34
CA THR A 226 -2.23 20.01 -11.24
C THR A 226 -1.73 21.24 -10.48
N GLY A 227 -0.77 21.97 -11.04
CA GLY A 227 -0.33 23.24 -10.45
C GLY A 227 -1.50 24.21 -10.25
N ALA A 228 -2.43 24.25 -11.20
CA ALA A 228 -3.63 25.09 -11.12
C ALA A 228 -4.61 24.65 -10.04
N THR A 229 -4.90 23.33 -9.94
CA THR A 229 -5.82 22.83 -8.90
C THR A 229 -5.24 23.02 -7.51
N VAL A 230 -3.94 22.77 -7.31
CA VAL A 230 -3.26 23.01 -6.02
C VAL A 230 -3.28 24.49 -5.64
N ALA A 231 -3.01 25.40 -6.59
CA ALA A 231 -3.06 26.84 -6.36
C ALA A 231 -4.49 27.33 -5.99
N ALA A 232 -5.52 26.69 -6.52
CA ALA A 232 -6.92 27.01 -6.26
C ALA A 232 -7.46 26.51 -4.90
N ILE A 233 -6.74 25.63 -4.19
CA ILE A 233 -7.14 25.15 -2.86
C ILE A 233 -7.10 26.32 -1.88
N SER A 234 -8.24 26.81 -1.42
CA SER A 234 -8.35 27.92 -0.46
C SER A 234 -8.70 27.39 0.94
N LYS A 235 -8.49 28.23 1.97
CA LYS A 235 -8.94 27.95 3.34
C LYS A 235 -10.42 27.56 3.39
N ASP A 236 -11.28 28.24 2.62
CA ASP A 236 -12.71 27.94 2.59
C ASP A 236 -13.02 26.56 2.00
N ARG A 237 -12.26 26.15 0.97
CA ARG A 237 -12.36 24.79 0.39
C ARG A 237 -11.92 23.72 1.39
N LEU A 238 -10.81 23.94 2.10
CA LEU A 238 -10.35 23.07 3.17
C LEU A 238 -11.39 22.96 4.28
N ALA A 239 -11.92 24.09 4.76
CA ALA A 239 -12.94 24.12 5.81
C ALA A 239 -14.24 23.43 5.38
N LYS A 240 -14.63 23.53 4.11
CA LYS A 240 -15.80 22.84 3.58
C LYS A 240 -15.58 21.32 3.57
N MET A 241 -14.45 20.85 3.05
CA MET A 241 -14.09 19.42 3.03
C MET A 241 -13.97 18.87 4.45
N HIS A 242 -13.33 19.60 5.35
CA HIS A 242 -13.22 19.24 6.76
C HIS A 242 -14.60 19.01 7.40
N ARG A 243 -15.53 19.96 7.29
CA ARG A 243 -16.88 19.81 7.87
C ARG A 243 -17.67 18.65 7.29
N GLN A 244 -17.41 18.30 6.04
CA GLN A 244 -18.05 17.16 5.38
C GLN A 244 -17.55 15.82 5.93
N ILE A 245 -16.26 15.72 6.27
CA ILE A 245 -15.61 14.46 6.65
C ILE A 245 -15.51 14.30 8.16
N VAL A 246 -15.09 15.37 8.88
CA VAL A 246 -14.60 15.26 10.26
C VAL A 246 -15.71 15.68 11.24
N HIS A 247 -16.52 14.71 11.66
CA HIS A 247 -17.57 14.89 12.66
C HIS A 247 -17.99 13.55 13.31
N PRO A 248 -18.60 13.57 14.51
CA PRO A 248 -18.97 12.35 15.26
C PRO A 248 -19.91 11.40 14.51
N GLY A 249 -20.73 11.91 13.58
CA GLY A 249 -21.61 11.09 12.76
C GLY A 249 -20.89 10.26 11.70
N ASN A 250 -19.61 10.50 11.48
CA ASN A 250 -18.80 9.90 10.43
C ASN A 250 -17.47 9.35 10.94
N MET A 251 -17.39 8.86 12.19
CA MET A 251 -16.14 8.34 12.71
C MET A 251 -16.29 7.02 13.45
N ILE A 252 -15.25 6.22 13.41
CA ILE A 252 -15.00 5.11 14.31
C ILE A 252 -13.67 5.37 15.00
N ILE A 253 -13.65 5.22 16.31
CA ILE A 253 -12.45 5.40 17.14
C ILE A 253 -11.89 4.03 17.49
N SER A 254 -10.56 3.90 17.51
CA SER A 254 -9.88 2.74 18.05
C SER A 254 -8.76 3.18 18.99
N VAL A 255 -8.68 2.53 20.16
CA VAL A 255 -7.65 2.82 21.17
C VAL A 255 -7.03 1.53 21.65
N SER A 256 -5.69 1.49 21.66
CA SER A 256 -4.92 0.37 22.20
C SER A 256 -3.76 0.87 23.05
N GLY A 257 -3.37 0.12 24.06
CA GLY A 257 -2.24 0.45 24.93
C GLY A 257 -2.60 0.53 26.40
N ASP A 258 -1.85 1.31 27.15
CA ASP A 258 -1.89 1.35 28.60
C ASP A 258 -3.00 2.29 29.11
N PHE A 259 -4.17 1.71 29.35
CA PHE A 259 -5.33 2.41 29.93
C PHE A 259 -6.35 1.45 30.53
N GLU A 260 -7.16 2.00 31.45
CA GLU A 260 -8.35 1.32 31.96
C GLU A 260 -9.57 1.61 31.08
N GLU A 261 -10.27 0.56 30.64
CA GLU A 261 -11.37 0.67 29.68
C GLU A 261 -12.47 1.66 30.11
N LYS A 262 -12.92 1.56 31.35
CA LYS A 262 -13.99 2.42 31.89
C LYS A 262 -13.59 3.90 31.90
N GLU A 263 -12.33 4.18 32.26
CA GLU A 263 -11.80 5.55 32.26
C GLU A 263 -11.66 6.10 30.86
N MET A 264 -11.16 5.29 29.92
CA MET A 264 -11.02 5.68 28.52
C MET A 264 -12.39 6.03 27.91
N LEU A 265 -13.42 5.23 28.12
CA LEU A 265 -14.77 5.53 27.65
C LEU A 265 -15.29 6.85 28.21
N ALA A 266 -15.13 7.09 29.51
CA ALA A 266 -15.55 8.35 30.14
C ALA A 266 -14.79 9.57 29.58
N LYS A 267 -13.48 9.43 29.31
CA LYS A 267 -12.67 10.48 28.69
C LYS A 267 -13.13 10.78 27.27
N LEU A 268 -13.38 9.76 26.47
CA LEU A 268 -13.88 9.92 25.09
C LEU A 268 -15.28 10.55 25.07
N GLU A 269 -16.21 10.10 25.90
CA GLU A 269 -17.54 10.71 25.99
C GLU A 269 -17.47 12.20 26.35
N LYS A 270 -16.68 12.54 27.37
CA LYS A 270 -16.47 13.93 27.77
C LYS A 270 -15.86 14.76 26.63
N ALA A 271 -14.86 14.22 25.95
CA ALA A 271 -14.13 14.92 24.91
C ALA A 271 -14.94 15.15 23.63
N LEU A 272 -15.88 14.24 23.31
CA LEU A 272 -16.80 14.37 22.16
C LEU A 272 -18.05 15.19 22.47
N SER A 273 -18.34 15.46 23.74
CA SER A 273 -19.52 16.21 24.14
C SER A 273 -19.63 17.56 23.42
N GLY A 274 -20.84 17.87 22.95
CA GLY A 274 -21.11 19.12 22.24
C GLY A 274 -20.42 19.24 20.87
N TRP A 275 -19.89 18.15 20.31
CA TRP A 275 -19.44 18.14 18.92
C TRP A 275 -20.62 17.74 18.02
N GLU A 276 -21.01 18.64 17.13
CA GLU A 276 -22.17 18.45 16.25
C GLU A 276 -21.92 17.31 15.25
N ARG A 277 -22.97 16.51 15.03
CA ARG A 277 -22.96 15.45 14.03
C ARG A 277 -23.31 16.02 12.65
N GLY A 278 -22.49 15.73 11.65
CA GLY A 278 -22.75 16.09 10.27
C GLY A 278 -23.61 15.06 9.53
N ALA A 279 -23.81 15.27 8.25
CA ALA A 279 -24.55 14.37 7.37
C ALA A 279 -23.74 13.10 7.05
N GLU A 280 -24.44 12.01 6.73
CA GLU A 280 -23.81 10.76 6.28
C GLU A 280 -22.99 11.00 5.00
N VAL A 281 -21.80 10.43 4.98
CA VAL A 281 -20.91 10.48 3.81
C VAL A 281 -21.24 9.33 2.87
N ALA A 282 -21.47 9.65 1.60
CA ALA A 282 -21.79 8.66 0.58
C ALA A 282 -20.62 7.69 0.30
N ASP A 283 -20.94 6.49 -0.19
CA ASP A 283 -19.95 5.55 -0.68
C ASP A 283 -19.29 6.05 -1.98
N PRO A 284 -18.02 5.69 -2.23
CA PRO A 284 -17.36 5.98 -3.49
C PRO A 284 -18.13 5.45 -4.71
N VAL A 285 -18.25 6.29 -5.73
CA VAL A 285 -18.99 5.96 -6.96
C VAL A 285 -18.17 5.03 -7.85
N ALA A 286 -18.83 4.03 -8.44
CA ALA A 286 -18.19 3.13 -9.40
C ALA A 286 -17.80 3.87 -10.69
N PRO A 287 -16.66 3.53 -11.31
CA PRO A 287 -16.27 4.12 -12.59
C PRO A 287 -17.20 3.64 -13.73
N THR A 288 -17.54 4.57 -14.60
CA THR A 288 -18.37 4.29 -15.80
C THR A 288 -17.53 3.90 -17.02
N ALA A 289 -16.23 4.23 -17.00
CA ALA A 289 -15.34 3.89 -18.11
C ALA A 289 -15.13 2.38 -18.22
N VAL A 290 -15.03 1.91 -19.45
CA VAL A 290 -14.73 0.51 -19.79
C VAL A 290 -13.30 0.44 -20.30
N LEU A 291 -12.46 -0.39 -19.66
CA LEU A 291 -11.12 -0.67 -20.14
C LEU A 291 -11.20 -1.30 -21.53
N LYS A 292 -10.56 -0.68 -22.50
CA LYS A 292 -10.44 -1.23 -23.86
C LYS A 292 -9.21 -2.13 -23.92
N PRO A 293 -9.35 -3.39 -24.34
CA PRO A 293 -8.22 -4.25 -24.63
C PRO A 293 -7.32 -3.63 -25.70
N GLY A 294 -6.02 -3.83 -25.58
CA GLY A 294 -5.10 -3.28 -26.57
C GLY A 294 -3.69 -3.07 -26.04
N LEU A 295 -2.83 -2.65 -26.97
CA LEU A 295 -1.44 -2.31 -26.68
C LEU A 295 -1.29 -0.80 -26.64
N TYR A 296 -0.80 -0.30 -25.51
CA TYR A 296 -0.61 1.13 -25.22
C TYR A 296 0.84 1.40 -24.94
N HIS A 297 1.33 2.56 -25.36
CA HIS A 297 2.70 2.97 -25.15
C HIS A 297 2.78 4.43 -24.76
N VAL A 298 3.63 4.75 -23.76
CA VAL A 298 4.04 6.12 -23.41
C VAL A 298 5.54 6.27 -23.69
N PRO A 299 5.96 7.23 -24.51
CA PRO A 299 7.37 7.40 -24.85
C PRO A 299 8.19 7.90 -23.68
N LYS A 300 9.29 7.21 -23.38
CA LYS A 300 10.31 7.66 -22.43
C LYS A 300 11.65 7.05 -22.82
N ASP A 301 12.68 7.89 -22.92
CA ASP A 301 14.05 7.47 -23.19
C ASP A 301 14.67 6.89 -21.91
N ILE A 302 14.59 5.57 -21.78
CA ILE A 302 15.11 4.77 -20.67
C ILE A 302 15.60 3.42 -21.19
N PRO A 303 16.65 2.82 -20.57
CA PRO A 303 17.23 1.55 -21.03
C PRO A 303 16.37 0.33 -20.72
N GLN A 304 15.40 0.45 -19.82
CA GLN A 304 14.50 -0.63 -19.39
C GLN A 304 13.05 -0.18 -19.51
N GLY A 305 12.28 -0.89 -20.34
CA GLY A 305 10.85 -0.67 -20.45
C GLY A 305 10.11 -1.19 -19.21
N LYS A 306 9.16 -0.39 -18.71
CA LYS A 306 8.25 -0.78 -17.65
C LYS A 306 6.91 -1.18 -18.24
N VAL A 307 6.39 -2.31 -17.80
CA VAL A 307 5.16 -2.92 -18.35
C VAL A 307 4.17 -3.20 -17.23
N VAL A 308 2.92 -2.86 -17.48
CA VAL A 308 1.77 -3.40 -16.75
C VAL A 308 0.77 -3.94 -17.75
N MET A 309 0.22 -5.10 -17.46
CA MET A 309 -0.88 -5.69 -18.24
C MET A 309 -1.96 -6.19 -17.29
N GLY A 310 -3.21 -6.06 -17.68
CA GLY A 310 -4.30 -6.48 -16.80
C GLY A 310 -5.66 -6.06 -17.31
N MET A 311 -6.64 -6.27 -16.45
CA MET A 311 -8.04 -6.03 -16.76
C MET A 311 -8.83 -5.74 -15.48
N ARG A 312 -10.07 -5.29 -15.62
CA ARG A 312 -11.00 -5.25 -14.50
C ARG A 312 -11.21 -6.65 -13.94
N SER A 313 -11.34 -6.74 -12.63
CA SER A 313 -11.53 -8.00 -11.90
C SER A 313 -12.83 -7.96 -11.09
N ILE A 314 -12.78 -8.33 -9.83
CA ILE A 314 -13.91 -8.56 -8.94
C ILE A 314 -14.02 -7.49 -7.86
N ALA A 315 -15.18 -7.42 -7.20
CA ALA A 315 -15.31 -6.75 -5.92
C ALA A 315 -14.79 -7.66 -4.78
N ARG A 316 -14.50 -7.07 -3.63
CA ARG A 316 -13.90 -7.75 -2.46
C ARG A 316 -14.71 -8.96 -1.97
N ASP A 317 -16.03 -8.82 -1.96
CA ASP A 317 -16.93 -9.84 -1.38
C ASP A 317 -17.50 -10.79 -2.44
N ASP A 318 -16.85 -10.86 -3.62
CA ASP A 318 -17.18 -11.82 -4.67
C ASP A 318 -16.92 -13.26 -4.19
N PRO A 319 -17.81 -14.22 -4.47
CA PRO A 319 -17.60 -15.62 -4.11
C PRO A 319 -16.29 -16.22 -4.63
N ASP A 320 -15.80 -15.72 -5.76
CA ASP A 320 -14.55 -16.17 -6.39
C ASP A 320 -13.29 -15.50 -5.81
N ALA A 321 -13.42 -14.62 -4.80
CA ALA A 321 -12.29 -13.88 -4.25
C ALA A 321 -11.19 -14.80 -3.69
N ILE A 322 -11.55 -15.84 -2.93
CA ILE A 322 -10.56 -16.75 -2.32
C ILE A 322 -9.86 -17.62 -3.37
N PRO A 323 -10.56 -18.29 -4.30
CA PRO A 323 -9.90 -18.98 -5.41
C PRO A 323 -8.99 -18.07 -6.26
N LEU A 324 -9.41 -16.83 -6.52
CA LEU A 324 -8.58 -15.85 -7.25
C LEU A 324 -7.37 -15.37 -6.45
N MET A 325 -7.45 -15.27 -5.12
CA MET A 325 -6.28 -14.98 -4.27
C MET A 325 -5.24 -16.08 -4.39
N LEU A 326 -5.66 -17.37 -4.32
CA LEU A 326 -4.77 -18.52 -4.50
C LEU A 326 -4.20 -18.58 -5.92
N LEU A 327 -5.01 -18.34 -6.94
CA LEU A 327 -4.57 -18.24 -8.33
C LEU A 327 -3.47 -17.18 -8.46
N ASN A 328 -3.69 -15.99 -7.90
CA ASN A 328 -2.72 -14.90 -7.97
C ASN A 328 -1.42 -15.27 -7.22
N ASP A 329 -1.50 -15.94 -6.08
CA ASP A 329 -0.33 -16.41 -5.33
C ASP A 329 0.52 -17.36 -6.19
N ILE A 330 -0.10 -18.36 -6.83
CA ILE A 330 0.56 -19.31 -7.72
C ILE A 330 1.16 -18.59 -8.94
N LEU A 331 0.41 -17.66 -9.56
CA LEU A 331 0.82 -17.01 -10.80
C LEU A 331 2.01 -16.06 -10.58
N GLY A 332 1.87 -15.07 -9.68
CA GLY A 332 2.90 -14.03 -9.50
C GLY A 332 2.91 -13.33 -8.15
N GLY A 333 1.97 -13.67 -7.24
CA GLY A 333 1.86 -13.09 -5.90
C GLY A 333 2.75 -13.77 -4.86
N GLY A 334 3.02 -15.06 -4.99
CA GLY A 334 3.77 -15.90 -4.03
C GLY A 334 5.29 -15.71 -4.06
N GLY A 335 5.78 -14.60 -4.60
CA GLY A 335 7.21 -14.29 -4.61
C GLY A 335 8.03 -15.27 -5.47
N PHE A 336 9.14 -15.77 -4.95
CA PHE A 336 10.07 -16.62 -5.71
C PHE A 336 9.52 -17.99 -6.13
N THR A 337 8.50 -18.49 -5.46
CA THR A 337 7.84 -19.76 -5.80
C THR A 337 6.80 -19.61 -6.91
N SER A 338 6.42 -18.39 -7.27
CA SER A 338 5.41 -18.13 -8.29
C SER A 338 5.91 -18.41 -9.71
N ARG A 339 4.98 -18.79 -10.59
CA ARG A 339 5.28 -19.11 -12.00
C ARG A 339 5.99 -17.99 -12.72
N LEU A 340 5.51 -16.73 -12.57
CA LEU A 340 6.12 -15.59 -13.24
C LEU A 340 7.55 -15.36 -12.81
N MET A 341 7.84 -15.43 -11.50
CA MET A 341 9.22 -15.29 -11.00
C MET A 341 10.13 -16.42 -11.51
N GLN A 342 9.64 -17.64 -11.54
CA GLN A 342 10.42 -18.77 -12.07
C GLN A 342 10.69 -18.61 -13.56
N GLN A 343 9.67 -18.31 -14.38
CA GLN A 343 9.82 -18.27 -15.84
C GLN A 343 10.57 -17.02 -16.31
N VAL A 344 10.18 -15.82 -15.86
CA VAL A 344 10.72 -14.57 -16.40
C VAL A 344 12.07 -14.23 -15.77
N ARG A 345 12.23 -14.47 -14.45
CA ARG A 345 13.46 -14.14 -13.73
C ARG A 345 14.46 -15.30 -13.71
N SER A 346 14.05 -16.47 -13.16
CA SER A 346 15.01 -17.54 -12.86
C SER A 346 15.44 -18.26 -14.13
N ASN A 347 14.51 -18.61 -15.01
CA ASN A 347 14.80 -19.39 -16.22
C ASN A 347 15.35 -18.53 -17.36
N GLU A 348 14.76 -17.37 -17.59
CA GLU A 348 15.06 -16.52 -18.75
C GLU A 348 15.93 -15.29 -18.39
N GLY A 349 16.02 -14.89 -17.14
CA GLY A 349 16.84 -13.74 -16.71
C GLY A 349 16.41 -12.38 -17.28
N LEU A 350 15.12 -12.24 -17.66
CA LEU A 350 14.60 -11.06 -18.39
C LEU A 350 14.29 -9.90 -17.46
N ALA A 351 13.92 -10.17 -16.21
CA ALA A 351 13.53 -9.14 -15.25
C ALA A 351 14.07 -9.47 -13.85
N TYR A 352 14.42 -8.44 -13.08
CA TYR A 352 14.78 -8.62 -11.68
C TYR A 352 13.56 -9.01 -10.82
N SER A 353 12.40 -8.43 -11.14
CA SER A 353 11.13 -8.73 -10.47
C SER A 353 10.00 -8.74 -11.48
N VAL A 354 9.13 -9.71 -11.38
CA VAL A 354 7.86 -9.79 -12.09
C VAL A 354 6.80 -10.26 -11.10
N ARG A 355 5.66 -9.62 -11.08
CA ARG A 355 4.59 -9.92 -10.12
C ARG A 355 3.22 -9.81 -10.77
N SER A 356 2.28 -10.58 -10.24
CA SER A 356 0.86 -10.30 -10.43
C SER A 356 0.22 -9.85 -9.12
N SER A 357 -0.87 -9.11 -9.24
CA SER A 357 -1.63 -8.60 -8.11
C SER A 357 -3.11 -8.64 -8.42
N LEU A 358 -3.88 -9.17 -7.50
CA LEU A 358 -5.32 -9.06 -7.47
C LEU A 358 -5.68 -7.94 -6.48
N MET A 359 -6.37 -6.91 -6.95
CA MET A 359 -6.70 -5.69 -6.20
C MET A 359 -8.22 -5.49 -6.14
N PRO A 360 -8.96 -6.35 -5.43
CA PRO A 360 -10.41 -6.21 -5.33
C PRO A 360 -10.77 -4.95 -4.55
N LYS A 361 -11.74 -4.17 -5.03
CA LYS A 361 -12.24 -2.98 -4.35
C LYS A 361 -13.52 -3.29 -3.60
N VAL A 362 -13.81 -2.49 -2.57
CA VAL A 362 -14.99 -2.69 -1.71
C VAL A 362 -16.28 -2.29 -2.42
N TYR A 363 -16.27 -1.13 -3.06
CA TYR A 363 -17.49 -0.49 -3.57
C TYR A 363 -17.77 -0.80 -5.05
N TYR A 364 -16.82 -1.33 -5.78
CA TYR A 364 -16.92 -1.70 -7.19
C TYR A 364 -15.82 -2.70 -7.55
N PRO A 365 -15.90 -3.37 -8.72
CA PRO A 365 -14.85 -4.27 -9.16
C PRO A 365 -13.49 -3.56 -9.28
N GLY A 366 -12.48 -4.18 -8.72
CA GLY A 366 -11.09 -3.71 -8.81
C GLY A 366 -10.39 -4.18 -10.08
N ASP A 367 -9.10 -4.47 -10.00
CA ASP A 367 -8.30 -4.96 -11.13
C ASP A 367 -7.46 -6.18 -10.77
N PHE A 368 -7.17 -6.97 -11.79
CA PHE A 368 -6.05 -7.89 -11.86
C PHE A 368 -5.00 -7.30 -12.78
N ARG A 369 -3.74 -7.34 -12.35
CA ARG A 369 -2.62 -6.87 -13.16
C ARG A 369 -1.37 -7.69 -12.92
N ALA A 370 -0.54 -7.82 -13.98
CA ALA A 370 0.82 -8.31 -13.90
C ALA A 370 1.76 -7.21 -14.40
N GLY A 371 2.95 -7.10 -13.82
CA GLY A 371 3.90 -6.06 -14.20
C GLY A 371 5.35 -6.46 -13.95
N PHE A 372 6.23 -5.87 -14.76
CA PHE A 372 7.67 -6.07 -14.69
C PHE A 372 8.44 -4.90 -15.31
N GLU A 373 9.74 -4.91 -15.10
CA GLU A 373 10.71 -4.05 -15.77
C GLU A 373 11.78 -4.93 -16.44
N SER A 374 12.06 -4.65 -17.72
CA SER A 374 12.99 -5.45 -18.52
C SER A 374 13.77 -4.58 -19.48
N LYS A 375 14.97 -5.01 -19.89
CA LYS A 375 15.71 -4.33 -20.95
C LYS A 375 14.83 -4.17 -22.19
N ASN A 376 14.90 -3.01 -22.86
CA ASN A 376 14.03 -2.71 -24.00
C ASN A 376 13.91 -3.86 -25.02
N PRO A 377 14.99 -4.49 -25.52
CA PRO A 377 14.87 -5.57 -26.50
C PRO A 377 14.16 -6.83 -25.97
N THR A 378 14.07 -7.01 -24.64
CA THR A 378 13.51 -8.22 -24.03
C THR A 378 12.08 -8.02 -23.47
N VAL A 379 11.52 -6.81 -23.57
CA VAL A 379 10.16 -6.49 -23.12
C VAL A 379 9.12 -7.37 -23.81
N ALA A 380 9.21 -7.54 -25.14
CA ALA A 380 8.25 -8.34 -25.89
C ALA A 380 8.24 -9.81 -25.43
N LEU A 381 9.43 -10.40 -25.24
CA LEU A 381 9.55 -11.79 -24.79
C LEU A 381 9.01 -11.96 -23.36
N ALA A 382 9.34 -11.07 -22.44
CA ALA A 382 8.80 -11.12 -21.08
C ALA A 382 7.26 -10.97 -21.08
N THR A 383 6.72 -10.06 -21.90
CA THR A 383 5.26 -9.90 -22.10
C THR A 383 4.62 -11.20 -22.58
N LYS A 384 5.20 -11.85 -23.60
CA LYS A 384 4.72 -13.13 -24.14
C LYS A 384 4.67 -14.19 -23.05
N ILE A 385 5.75 -14.37 -22.29
CA ILE A 385 5.83 -15.37 -21.21
C ILE A 385 4.74 -15.11 -20.16
N VAL A 386 4.52 -13.85 -19.74
CA VAL A 386 3.47 -13.53 -18.77
C VAL A 386 2.09 -13.93 -19.31
N LEU A 387 1.77 -13.58 -20.56
CA LEU A 387 0.50 -13.96 -21.17
C LEU A 387 0.36 -15.47 -21.35
N ASP A 388 1.43 -16.17 -21.70
CA ASP A 388 1.44 -17.62 -21.82
C ASP A 388 1.20 -18.30 -20.46
N GLN A 389 1.78 -17.78 -19.37
CA GLN A 389 1.48 -18.30 -18.02
C GLN A 389 0.02 -18.05 -17.62
N ILE A 390 -0.59 -16.92 -18.01
CA ILE A 390 -2.01 -16.66 -17.77
C ILE A 390 -2.87 -17.65 -18.60
N ARG A 391 -2.52 -17.93 -19.87
CA ARG A 391 -3.18 -18.96 -20.68
C ARG A 391 -3.06 -20.34 -20.05
N ASP A 392 -1.88 -20.71 -19.57
CA ASP A 392 -1.65 -21.98 -18.90
C ASP A 392 -2.51 -22.15 -17.64
N MET A 393 -2.74 -21.09 -16.85
CA MET A 393 -3.68 -21.14 -15.72
C MET A 393 -5.12 -21.43 -16.15
N ARG A 394 -5.52 -21.01 -17.34
CA ARG A 394 -6.85 -21.28 -17.91
C ARG A 394 -6.98 -22.69 -18.48
N ASP A 395 -5.94 -23.14 -19.17
CA ASP A 395 -6.02 -24.34 -20.02
C ASP A 395 -5.61 -25.61 -19.27
N LYS A 396 -4.73 -25.49 -18.27
CA LYS A 396 -4.16 -26.60 -17.51
C LYS A 396 -4.52 -26.48 -16.03
N LEU A 397 -4.67 -27.61 -15.37
CA LEU A 397 -4.75 -27.64 -13.92
C LEU A 397 -3.40 -27.25 -13.31
N VAL A 398 -3.41 -26.47 -12.26
CA VAL A 398 -2.21 -26.26 -11.43
C VAL A 398 -1.77 -27.58 -10.80
N THR A 399 -0.51 -27.72 -10.45
CA THR A 399 -0.03 -28.94 -9.76
C THR A 399 -0.60 -29.00 -8.34
N VAL A 400 -0.58 -30.18 -7.74
CA VAL A 400 -0.97 -30.33 -6.32
C VAL A 400 -0.04 -29.51 -5.44
N GLU A 401 1.26 -29.54 -5.73
CA GLU A 401 2.28 -28.83 -4.98
C GLU A 401 2.08 -27.30 -5.04
N GLU A 402 1.81 -26.74 -6.20
CA GLU A 402 1.52 -25.30 -6.35
C GLU A 402 0.31 -24.88 -5.51
N LEU A 403 -0.79 -25.65 -5.57
CA LEU A 403 -1.99 -25.33 -4.81
C LEU A 403 -1.76 -25.47 -3.30
N GLU A 404 -1.12 -26.53 -2.83
CA GLU A 404 -0.88 -26.72 -1.40
C GLU A 404 0.12 -25.68 -0.86
N THR A 405 1.14 -25.31 -1.62
CA THR A 405 2.07 -24.23 -1.25
C THR A 405 1.34 -22.90 -1.10
N ALA A 406 0.47 -22.54 -2.04
CA ALA A 406 -0.32 -21.31 -1.97
C ALA A 406 -1.31 -21.33 -0.79
N LYS A 407 -2.00 -22.45 -0.53
CA LYS A 407 -2.88 -22.61 0.62
C LYS A 407 -2.11 -22.45 1.94
N GLN A 408 -0.97 -23.12 2.08
CA GLN A 408 -0.14 -23.01 3.27
C GLN A 408 0.34 -21.57 3.46
N SER A 409 0.81 -20.90 2.40
CA SER A 409 1.21 -19.49 2.45
C SER A 409 0.10 -18.60 3.05
N LEU A 410 -1.13 -18.71 2.54
CA LEU A 410 -2.25 -17.92 3.05
C LEU A 410 -2.67 -18.30 4.48
N ILE A 411 -2.68 -19.60 4.81
CA ILE A 411 -3.11 -20.09 6.12
C ILE A 411 -2.09 -19.73 7.21
N GLU A 412 -0.79 -19.95 6.94
CA GLU A 412 0.28 -19.72 7.91
C GLU A 412 0.56 -18.22 8.14
N THR A 413 0.33 -17.38 7.13
CA THR A 413 0.48 -15.93 7.27
C THR A 413 -0.77 -15.23 7.81
N PHE A 414 -1.91 -15.91 7.84
CA PHE A 414 -3.19 -15.37 8.29
C PHE A 414 -3.16 -14.72 9.68
N PRO A 415 -2.52 -15.30 10.73
CA PRO A 415 -2.48 -14.69 12.06
C PRO A 415 -1.78 -13.33 12.10
N ARG A 416 -0.87 -13.04 11.15
CA ARG A 416 -0.15 -11.76 11.10
C ARG A 416 -1.08 -10.55 10.97
N GLN A 417 -2.29 -10.75 10.46
CA GLN A 417 -3.29 -9.68 10.39
C GLN A 417 -3.78 -9.20 11.77
N PHE A 418 -3.56 -10.01 12.80
CA PHE A 418 -3.99 -9.76 14.18
C PHE A 418 -2.82 -9.72 15.17
N GLU A 419 -1.58 -9.53 14.69
CA GLU A 419 -0.37 -9.66 15.47
C GLU A 419 -0.22 -8.62 16.57
N SER A 420 -0.59 -7.37 16.29
CA SER A 420 -0.56 -6.29 17.27
C SER A 420 -1.94 -5.72 17.55
N LYS A 421 -2.13 -5.15 18.76
CA LYS A 421 -3.41 -4.51 19.13
C LYS A 421 -3.84 -3.42 18.14
N PRO A 422 -2.97 -2.46 17.71
CA PRO A 422 -3.35 -1.46 16.72
C PRO A 422 -3.77 -2.08 15.37
N GLN A 423 -3.08 -3.14 14.93
CA GLN A 423 -3.38 -3.81 13.66
C GLN A 423 -4.71 -4.57 13.73
N LEU A 424 -4.94 -5.30 14.83
CA LEU A 424 -6.20 -5.97 15.13
C LEU A 424 -7.38 -4.99 15.05
N LEU A 425 -7.29 -3.86 15.76
CA LEU A 425 -8.35 -2.86 15.78
C LEU A 425 -8.59 -2.23 14.40
N ARG A 426 -7.54 -2.04 13.62
CA ARG A 426 -7.64 -1.54 12.24
C ARG A 426 -8.46 -2.48 11.36
N VAL A 427 -8.28 -3.79 11.51
CA VAL A 427 -9.10 -4.80 10.80
C VAL A 427 -10.57 -4.63 11.16
N PHE A 428 -10.89 -4.53 12.45
CA PHE A 428 -12.27 -4.39 12.89
C PHE A 428 -12.93 -3.08 12.46
N VAL A 429 -12.19 -1.97 12.53
CA VAL A 429 -12.66 -0.66 12.02
C VAL A 429 -12.96 -0.73 10.52
N ALA A 430 -12.06 -1.35 9.75
CA ALA A 430 -12.25 -1.51 8.31
C ALA A 430 -13.47 -2.41 8.00
N ASP A 431 -13.65 -3.50 8.74
CA ASP A 431 -14.78 -4.42 8.59
C ASP A 431 -16.12 -3.76 8.96
N GLU A 432 -16.15 -2.96 10.03
CA GLU A 432 -17.34 -2.18 10.42
C GLU A 432 -17.74 -1.19 9.32
N TRP A 433 -16.79 -0.37 8.83
CA TRP A 433 -17.04 0.60 7.75
C TRP A 433 -17.49 -0.06 6.45
N THR A 434 -16.91 -1.20 6.12
CA THR A 434 -17.11 -1.87 4.83
C THR A 434 -18.14 -3.00 4.91
N LYS A 435 -18.79 -3.15 6.07
CA LYS A 435 -19.85 -4.14 6.32
C LYS A 435 -19.45 -5.57 5.95
N ARG A 436 -18.20 -5.95 6.26
CA ARG A 436 -17.72 -7.32 6.01
C ARG A 436 -18.56 -8.33 6.79
N PRO A 437 -18.89 -9.51 6.25
CA PRO A 437 -19.58 -10.56 6.97
C PRO A 437 -18.88 -10.92 8.29
N LYS A 438 -19.62 -11.02 9.38
CA LYS A 438 -19.04 -11.22 10.73
C LYS A 438 -18.30 -12.54 10.90
N ASP A 439 -18.65 -13.54 10.11
CA ASP A 439 -18.03 -14.87 10.10
C ASP A 439 -16.86 -14.98 9.10
N PHE A 440 -16.52 -13.91 8.41
CA PHE A 440 -15.48 -13.93 7.36
C PHE A 440 -14.16 -14.51 7.88
N TRP A 441 -13.64 -13.96 8.98
CA TRP A 441 -12.33 -14.38 9.50
C TRP A 441 -12.34 -15.77 10.12
N THR A 442 -13.45 -16.18 10.74
CA THR A 442 -13.59 -17.51 11.34
C THR A 442 -13.71 -18.61 10.28
N THR A 443 -14.28 -18.32 9.11
CA THR A 443 -14.46 -19.27 8.00
C THR A 443 -13.36 -19.20 6.94
N PHE A 444 -12.50 -18.17 6.99
CA PHE A 444 -11.52 -17.90 5.93
C PHE A 444 -10.58 -19.08 5.66
N ARG A 445 -9.94 -19.64 6.71
CA ARG A 445 -8.99 -20.74 6.52
C ARG A 445 -9.65 -22.00 5.98
N ASP A 446 -10.87 -22.30 6.39
CA ASP A 446 -11.59 -23.47 5.89
C ASP A 446 -12.02 -23.27 4.43
N LYS A 447 -12.42 -22.07 4.06
CA LYS A 447 -12.67 -21.71 2.65
C LYS A 447 -11.40 -21.83 1.81
N VAL A 448 -10.23 -21.40 2.31
CA VAL A 448 -8.94 -21.58 1.62
C VAL A 448 -8.62 -23.06 1.44
N LYS A 449 -8.76 -23.89 2.51
CA LYS A 449 -8.52 -25.35 2.44
C LYS A 449 -9.42 -26.04 1.42
N ALA A 450 -10.67 -25.60 1.31
CA ALA A 450 -11.68 -26.23 0.44
C ALA A 450 -11.45 -25.99 -1.05
N VAL A 451 -10.65 -25.00 -1.46
CA VAL A 451 -10.40 -24.71 -2.88
C VAL A 451 -9.73 -25.87 -3.57
N THR A 452 -10.23 -26.26 -4.73
CA THR A 452 -9.70 -27.33 -5.58
C THR A 452 -8.88 -26.78 -6.75
N ARG A 453 -8.14 -27.64 -7.43
CA ARG A 453 -7.42 -27.28 -8.67
C ARG A 453 -8.38 -26.88 -9.80
N GLU A 454 -9.53 -27.51 -9.83
CA GLU A 454 -10.62 -27.24 -10.74
C GLU A 454 -11.23 -25.85 -10.48
N ASP A 455 -11.33 -25.42 -9.21
CA ASP A 455 -11.76 -24.07 -8.86
C ASP A 455 -10.76 -23.04 -9.38
N ILE A 456 -9.45 -23.27 -9.23
CA ILE A 456 -8.41 -22.37 -9.76
C ILE A 456 -8.57 -22.24 -11.29
N GLN A 457 -8.73 -23.36 -12.01
CA GLN A 457 -8.93 -23.33 -13.46
C GLN A 457 -10.23 -22.64 -13.86
N ARG A 458 -11.32 -22.91 -13.14
CA ARG A 458 -12.63 -22.27 -13.38
C ARG A 458 -12.53 -20.76 -13.25
N VAL A 459 -11.97 -20.24 -12.15
CA VAL A 459 -11.85 -18.80 -11.95
C VAL A 459 -10.86 -18.16 -12.93
N ALA A 460 -9.79 -18.88 -13.34
CA ALA A 460 -8.90 -18.43 -14.40
C ALA A 460 -9.65 -18.23 -15.72
N ARG A 461 -10.47 -19.20 -16.12
CA ARG A 461 -11.27 -19.10 -17.34
C ARG A 461 -12.32 -17.99 -17.29
N GLN A 462 -12.91 -17.78 -16.14
CA GLN A 462 -13.97 -16.79 -15.94
C GLN A 462 -13.44 -15.37 -15.85
N HIS A 463 -12.34 -15.14 -15.15
CA HIS A 463 -11.88 -13.81 -14.74
C HIS A 463 -10.57 -13.35 -15.39
N LEU A 464 -9.79 -14.24 -16.03
CA LEU A 464 -8.53 -13.88 -16.67
C LEU A 464 -8.55 -14.21 -18.16
N ASP A 465 -8.82 -13.23 -18.98
CA ASP A 465 -8.82 -13.39 -20.44
C ASP A 465 -7.72 -12.52 -21.06
N PRO A 466 -6.60 -13.10 -21.52
CA PRO A 466 -5.51 -12.35 -22.14
C PRO A 466 -5.94 -11.46 -23.30
N GLU A 467 -6.96 -11.86 -24.05
CA GLU A 467 -7.46 -11.08 -25.20
C GLU A 467 -8.29 -9.84 -24.76
N LYS A 468 -8.71 -9.81 -23.49
CA LYS A 468 -9.42 -8.67 -22.88
C LYS A 468 -8.54 -7.78 -22.04
N MET A 469 -7.25 -8.07 -21.95
CA MET A 469 -6.30 -7.26 -21.19
C MET A 469 -5.85 -6.04 -21.99
N ALA A 470 -5.55 -4.95 -21.26
CA ALA A 470 -4.73 -3.87 -21.79
C ALA A 470 -3.28 -4.14 -21.41
N ILE A 471 -2.35 -3.86 -22.30
CA ILE A 471 -0.91 -3.88 -22.07
C ILE A 471 -0.42 -2.45 -22.20
N LEU A 472 0.14 -1.88 -21.15
CA LEU A 472 0.73 -0.54 -21.15
C LEU A 472 2.23 -0.64 -20.95
N VAL A 473 2.98 -0.01 -21.84
CA VAL A 473 4.45 0.02 -21.87
C VAL A 473 4.91 1.46 -21.74
N VAL A 474 5.85 1.73 -20.85
CA VAL A 474 6.58 3.01 -20.77
C VAL A 474 8.04 2.74 -21.11
N GLY A 475 8.57 3.36 -22.16
CA GLY A 475 9.94 3.13 -22.58
C GLY A 475 10.29 3.66 -23.96
N ASP A 476 11.46 3.28 -24.49
CA ASP A 476 11.86 3.56 -25.85
C ASP A 476 11.26 2.54 -26.82
N TRP A 477 10.18 2.93 -27.51
CA TRP A 477 9.46 2.05 -28.41
C TRP A 477 10.32 1.55 -29.58
N SER A 478 11.25 2.35 -30.06
CA SER A 478 12.12 1.97 -31.18
C SER A 478 13.05 0.80 -30.82
N ALA A 479 13.44 0.72 -29.56
CA ALA A 479 14.26 -0.36 -29.01
C ALA A 479 13.41 -1.55 -28.51
N ILE A 480 12.13 -1.32 -28.14
CA ILE A 480 11.22 -2.32 -27.58
C ILE A 480 10.51 -3.10 -28.70
N ALA A 481 9.98 -2.40 -29.72
CA ALA A 481 9.07 -3.00 -30.69
C ALA A 481 9.69 -4.13 -31.54
N PRO A 482 10.97 -4.07 -31.96
CA PRO A 482 11.58 -5.14 -32.74
C PRO A 482 11.75 -6.46 -31.97
N GLY A 483 11.77 -6.41 -30.64
CA GLY A 483 11.97 -7.58 -29.78
C GLY A 483 13.42 -7.99 -29.62
N ASP A 484 13.64 -9.20 -29.14
CA ASP A 484 14.96 -9.74 -28.81
C ASP A 484 15.75 -10.18 -30.06
N SER A 485 17.08 -10.20 -29.94
CA SER A 485 17.98 -10.64 -31.02
C SER A 485 17.76 -12.08 -31.46
N GLY A 486 17.22 -12.91 -30.58
CA GLY A 486 16.83 -14.30 -30.85
C GLY A 486 15.52 -14.43 -31.63
N LYS A 487 14.83 -13.31 -31.92
CA LYS A 487 13.54 -13.27 -32.63
C LYS A 487 12.46 -14.18 -32.04
N ARG A 488 12.48 -14.35 -30.72
CA ARG A 488 11.52 -15.21 -29.98
C ARG A 488 10.18 -14.52 -29.77
N ALA A 489 10.17 -13.17 -29.71
CA ALA A 489 8.97 -12.36 -29.65
C ALA A 489 9.26 -10.91 -30.09
N ASN A 490 8.25 -10.24 -30.62
CA ASN A 490 8.24 -8.81 -30.91
C ASN A 490 6.87 -8.22 -30.57
N MET A 491 6.79 -6.89 -30.44
CA MET A 491 5.55 -6.25 -29.99
C MET A 491 4.41 -6.33 -31.04
N ASN A 492 4.71 -6.59 -32.32
CA ASN A 492 3.66 -6.75 -33.35
C ASN A 492 2.84 -8.06 -33.20
N GLU A 493 3.30 -8.99 -32.37
CA GLU A 493 2.56 -10.22 -32.07
C GLU A 493 1.32 -9.96 -31.18
N PHE A 494 1.29 -8.80 -30.49
CA PHE A 494 0.20 -8.45 -29.60
C PHE A 494 -0.80 -7.53 -30.31
N PHE A 495 -2.08 -7.84 -30.21
CA PHE A 495 -3.18 -7.05 -30.79
C PHE A 495 -3.00 -6.71 -32.28
N GLY A 496 -2.39 -7.62 -33.06
CA GLY A 496 -2.13 -7.42 -34.49
C GLY A 496 -1.15 -6.29 -34.80
N GLY A 497 -0.29 -5.93 -33.86
CA GLY A 497 0.68 -4.84 -33.98
C GLY A 497 0.08 -3.43 -33.84
N ASN A 498 -1.21 -3.33 -33.54
CA ASN A 498 -1.87 -2.04 -33.35
C ASN A 498 -1.53 -1.46 -31.98
N VAL A 499 -0.60 -0.50 -31.95
CA VAL A 499 -0.22 0.22 -30.74
C VAL A 499 -0.88 1.59 -30.69
N GLN A 500 -1.44 1.94 -29.52
CA GLN A 500 -1.89 3.29 -29.23
C GLN A 500 -0.79 4.05 -28.48
N HIS A 501 -0.14 4.98 -29.16
CA HIS A 501 0.81 5.86 -28.53
C HIS A 501 0.08 6.92 -27.71
N LEU A 502 0.28 6.88 -26.39
CA LEU A 502 -0.25 7.88 -25.47
C LEU A 502 0.80 8.98 -25.30
N PRO A 503 0.40 10.24 -25.25
CA PRO A 503 1.36 11.32 -25.04
C PRO A 503 1.94 11.27 -23.63
N LEU A 504 3.22 11.56 -23.49
CA LEU A 504 3.73 11.99 -22.19
C LEU A 504 3.05 13.30 -21.83
N ARG A 505 2.65 13.46 -20.57
CA ARG A 505 1.92 14.65 -20.13
C ARG A 505 2.84 15.66 -19.45
N ASP A 506 2.51 16.93 -19.58
CA ASP A 506 3.15 17.96 -18.81
C ASP A 506 3.00 17.68 -17.31
N PRO A 507 4.07 17.77 -16.52
CA PRO A 507 4.03 17.40 -15.11
C PRO A 507 3.15 18.33 -14.23
N LEU A 508 2.91 19.57 -14.67
CA LEU A 508 2.12 20.55 -13.91
C LEU A 508 0.69 20.65 -14.39
N THR A 509 0.44 20.52 -15.70
CA THR A 509 -0.90 20.72 -16.28
C THR A 509 -1.60 19.43 -16.65
N LEU A 510 -0.86 18.32 -16.81
CA LEU A 510 -1.31 17.03 -17.37
C LEU A 510 -1.78 17.10 -18.83
N ASP A 511 -1.54 18.24 -19.50
CA ASP A 511 -1.79 18.35 -20.93
C ASP A 511 -0.81 17.45 -21.72
N PRO A 512 -1.22 16.96 -22.88
CA PRO A 512 -0.32 16.23 -23.76
C PRO A 512 0.90 17.06 -24.15
N LEU A 513 2.10 16.53 -23.92
CA LEU A 513 3.32 17.12 -24.48
C LEU A 513 3.43 16.80 -25.97
N PRO A 514 3.94 17.71 -26.81
CA PRO A 514 4.18 17.44 -28.21
C PRO A 514 5.20 16.29 -28.36
N GLU A 515 4.95 15.40 -29.32
CA GLU A 515 5.93 14.36 -29.66
C GLU A 515 7.28 15.01 -30.00
N LYS A 516 8.34 14.60 -29.32
CA LYS A 516 9.69 14.95 -29.75
C LYS A 516 9.89 14.29 -31.10
N LYS A 517 9.91 15.08 -32.19
CA LYS A 517 10.34 14.58 -33.49
C LYS A 517 11.74 13.98 -33.29
N SER A 518 11.89 12.70 -33.55
CA SER A 518 13.21 12.08 -33.68
C SER A 518 14.03 12.97 -34.62
N PRO A 519 15.28 13.36 -34.26
CA PRO A 519 16.13 14.03 -35.23
C PRO A 519 16.18 13.11 -36.46
N SER A 520 15.65 13.59 -37.58
CA SER A 520 15.82 12.95 -38.86
C SER A 520 17.32 12.80 -39.04
N GLY A 521 17.83 11.58 -38.91
CA GLY A 521 19.24 11.29 -39.17
C GLY A 521 19.64 11.76 -40.55
N PRO A 522 20.91 12.11 -40.74
CA PRO A 522 21.43 12.62 -41.98
C PRO A 522 21.35 11.64 -43.14
#